data_1f7f9e465bd84af46b8df919a776e0f1
#
_entry.id   1f7f9e465bd84af46b8df919a776e0f1
#
_cell.length_a   1.000
_cell.length_b   1.000
_cell.length_c   1.000
_cell.angle_alpha   90.00
_cell.angle_beta   90.00
_cell.angle_gamma   90.00
#
_symmetry.space_group_name_H-M   'P 1'
#
loop_
_entity.id
_entity.type
_entity.pdbx_description
1 polymer ?
#
loop_
_entity_poly.entity_id
_entity_poly.type
_entity_poly.pdbx_seq_one_letter_code
_entity_poly.pdbx_strand_id
1 'polypeptide(L)'
;MTEIVLAVLFGVSLFLPFYTYVLYPLLLSLPRGKKYSEGDVLPSVTAIVCFGEGDGTAKRASVEATGYPGLETVVSRDINAAAASSSGEILVFLDHETELDPDALRNIVKLFADKRVAMVVGEQTSREGSGAFWKYETKVRRMESKFGSVSGANASLFAIRRDAMPTVPEKVRNVPFYLSAKIKQNGGDVVYCPDAKTYEKKSGTPTFRKRVSDAAGYWQAFGLFPGMLFFRRGSFVYVGHRVLKWFVWLDLTAAFLFNAALCFFGWIWIVLLALQAVFYLSVFAFSRLKGGVGGIFRVFRYFLAVSFAFLPGMFVQNQ
;
A
#
# COMPACT_ATOMS: atom_id res chain seq x y z
N MET A 1 19.24 -8.67 -36.03
CA MET A 1 18.37 -9.42 -35.11
C MET A 1 18.68 -9.08 -33.65
N THR A 2 19.93 -9.11 -33.20
CA THR A 2 20.33 -8.79 -31.78
C THR A 2 19.95 -7.39 -31.37
N GLU A 3 20.19 -6.36 -32.19
CA GLU A 3 19.80 -4.97 -31.90
C GLU A 3 18.28 -4.84 -31.65
N ILE A 4 17.48 -5.43 -32.54
CA ILE A 4 16.02 -5.37 -32.42
C ILE A 4 15.55 -6.03 -31.13
N VAL A 5 16.10 -7.17 -30.75
CA VAL A 5 15.76 -7.85 -29.49
C VAL A 5 16.12 -6.99 -28.29
N LEU A 6 17.33 -6.42 -28.26
CA LEU A 6 17.78 -5.53 -27.19
C LEU A 6 16.92 -4.26 -27.10
N ALA A 7 16.57 -3.66 -28.26
CA ALA A 7 15.71 -2.48 -28.30
C ALA A 7 14.29 -2.77 -27.79
N VAL A 8 13.73 -3.93 -28.11
CA VAL A 8 12.43 -4.37 -27.56
C VAL A 8 12.52 -4.59 -26.06
N LEU A 9 13.56 -5.27 -25.57
CA LEU A 9 13.75 -5.49 -24.13
C LEU A 9 13.94 -4.16 -23.37
N PHE A 10 14.71 -3.24 -23.92
CA PHE A 10 14.85 -1.88 -23.42
C PHE A 10 13.50 -1.15 -23.35
N GLY A 11 12.73 -1.19 -24.44
CA GLY A 11 11.41 -0.59 -24.52
C GLY A 11 10.42 -1.18 -23.50
N VAL A 12 10.40 -2.49 -23.33
CA VAL A 12 9.57 -3.19 -22.32
C VAL A 12 9.97 -2.76 -20.91
N SER A 13 11.27 -2.69 -20.62
CA SER A 13 11.79 -2.28 -19.31
C SER A 13 11.43 -0.84 -18.93
N LEU A 14 11.26 0.06 -19.91
CA LEU A 14 10.74 1.42 -19.67
C LEU A 14 9.22 1.46 -19.61
N PHE A 15 8.55 0.63 -20.42
CA PHE A 15 7.10 0.59 -20.49
C PHE A 15 6.46 0.10 -19.20
N LEU A 16 7.03 -0.90 -18.51
CA LEU A 16 6.44 -1.46 -17.28
C LEU A 16 6.33 -0.43 -16.13
N PRO A 17 7.38 0.35 -15.79
CA PRO A 17 7.25 1.45 -14.85
C PRO A 17 6.26 2.53 -15.31
N PHE A 18 6.29 2.90 -16.60
CA PHE A 18 5.33 3.85 -17.17
C PHE A 18 3.88 3.34 -17.04
N TYR A 19 3.63 2.08 -17.37
CA TYR A 19 2.33 1.44 -17.16
C TYR A 19 1.90 1.55 -15.70
N THR A 20 2.74 1.16 -14.77
CA THR A 20 2.44 1.08 -13.35
C THR A 20 2.08 2.44 -12.72
N TYR A 21 2.81 3.50 -13.11
CA TYR A 21 2.64 4.82 -12.48
C TYR A 21 1.78 5.79 -13.27
N VAL A 22 1.58 5.56 -14.56
CA VAL A 22 0.84 6.48 -15.44
C VAL A 22 -0.38 5.79 -16.05
N LEU A 23 -0.18 4.71 -16.82
CA LEU A 23 -1.25 4.10 -17.58
C LEU A 23 -2.27 3.38 -16.69
N TYR A 24 -1.80 2.66 -15.67
CA TYR A 24 -2.68 1.97 -14.72
C TYR A 24 -3.66 2.92 -14.01
N PRO A 25 -3.23 4.05 -13.39
CA PRO A 25 -4.16 5.02 -12.82
C PRO A 25 -5.11 5.64 -13.86
N LEU A 26 -4.66 5.86 -15.10
CA LEU A 26 -5.53 6.31 -16.18
C LEU A 26 -6.62 5.29 -16.49
N LEU A 27 -6.28 4.00 -16.57
CA LEU A 27 -7.25 2.92 -16.77
C LEU A 27 -8.25 2.82 -15.62
N LEU A 28 -7.80 3.04 -14.37
CA LEU A 28 -8.69 3.09 -13.20
C LEU A 28 -9.64 4.29 -13.21
N SER A 29 -9.29 5.38 -13.89
CA SER A 29 -10.12 6.59 -13.97
C SER A 29 -11.33 6.44 -14.90
N LEU A 30 -11.36 5.39 -15.73
CA LEU A 30 -12.50 5.11 -16.60
C LEU A 30 -13.77 4.86 -15.76
N PRO A 31 -14.97 5.34 -16.19
CA PRO A 31 -16.18 5.46 -15.37
C PRO A 31 -16.89 4.13 -15.09
N ARG A 32 -16.18 3.02 -14.95
CA ARG A 32 -16.72 1.69 -14.68
C ARG A 32 -16.25 1.22 -13.31
N GLY A 33 -17.14 1.24 -12.32
CA GLY A 33 -16.82 0.73 -11.00
C GLY A 33 -18.07 0.48 -10.16
N LYS A 34 -17.89 -0.27 -9.09
CA LYS A 34 -18.91 -0.48 -8.08
C LYS A 34 -19.18 0.83 -7.33
N LYS A 35 -20.44 1.11 -7.09
CA LYS A 35 -20.85 2.11 -6.09
C LYS A 35 -21.21 1.34 -4.83
N TYR A 36 -20.69 1.77 -3.71
CA TYR A 36 -21.00 1.22 -2.39
C TYR A 36 -21.98 2.15 -1.70
N SER A 37 -22.99 1.56 -1.05
CA SER A 37 -23.94 2.33 -0.27
C SER A 37 -23.30 2.72 1.06
N GLU A 38 -23.38 3.99 1.40
CA GLU A 38 -23.11 4.46 2.75
C GLU A 38 -24.43 4.57 3.50
N GLY A 39 -24.41 4.22 4.77
CA GLY A 39 -25.58 4.32 5.64
C GLY A 39 -25.19 4.86 6.99
N ASP A 40 -26.13 5.50 7.66
CA ASP A 40 -25.98 5.94 9.06
C ASP A 40 -26.22 4.74 10.00
N VAL A 41 -25.30 3.75 9.89
CA VAL A 41 -25.34 2.53 10.69
C VAL A 41 -24.36 2.65 11.86
N LEU A 42 -24.77 2.16 13.02
CA LEU A 42 -23.97 2.12 14.24
C LEU A 42 -23.87 0.66 14.74
N PRO A 43 -23.18 -0.23 14.00
CA PRO A 43 -22.97 -1.61 14.44
C PRO A 43 -22.13 -1.62 15.72
N SER A 44 -22.21 -2.70 16.50
CA SER A 44 -21.29 -2.89 17.62
C SER A 44 -19.85 -3.02 17.09
N VAL A 45 -18.93 -2.29 17.74
CA VAL A 45 -17.52 -2.22 17.33
C VAL A 45 -16.60 -2.73 18.43
N THR A 46 -15.68 -3.62 18.09
CA THR A 46 -14.51 -3.90 18.94
C THR A 46 -13.27 -3.26 18.28
N ALA A 47 -12.68 -2.29 18.95
CA ALA A 47 -11.40 -1.69 18.56
C ALA A 47 -10.24 -2.52 19.14
N ILE A 48 -9.43 -3.08 18.25
CA ILE A 48 -8.28 -3.94 18.58
C ILE A 48 -6.99 -3.14 18.32
N VAL A 49 -6.29 -2.79 19.38
CA VAL A 49 -4.98 -2.12 19.30
C VAL A 49 -3.90 -3.18 19.33
N CYS A 50 -3.26 -3.45 18.18
CA CYS A 50 -2.40 -4.63 18.02
C CYS A 50 -1.10 -4.38 17.22
N PHE A 51 -0.92 -3.22 16.58
CA PHE A 51 0.26 -2.93 15.77
C PHE A 51 1.13 -1.84 16.41
N GLY A 52 2.45 -1.92 16.16
CA GLY A 52 3.44 -0.97 16.68
C GLY A 52 3.97 -1.32 18.06
N GLU A 53 4.75 -0.41 18.65
CA GLU A 53 5.37 -0.57 19.97
C GLU A 53 4.60 0.23 21.03
N GLY A 54 4.47 -0.31 22.23
CA GLY A 54 3.82 0.33 23.37
C GLY A 54 2.85 -0.60 24.12
N ASP A 55 2.35 -0.12 25.24
CA ASP A 55 1.38 -0.82 26.09
C ASP A 55 -0.09 -0.62 25.64
N GLY A 56 -0.31 0.28 24.67
CA GLY A 56 -1.64 0.59 24.13
C GLY A 56 -2.54 1.46 24.98
N THR A 57 -2.13 1.82 26.21
CA THR A 57 -2.98 2.59 27.15
C THR A 57 -3.41 3.94 26.59
N ALA A 58 -2.45 4.70 26.06
CA ALA A 58 -2.74 6.01 25.46
C ALA A 58 -3.64 5.90 24.23
N LYS A 59 -3.45 4.83 23.43
CA LYS A 59 -4.29 4.58 22.24
C LYS A 59 -5.70 4.17 22.65
N ARG A 60 -5.84 3.32 23.67
CA ARG A 60 -7.13 2.95 24.23
C ARG A 60 -7.92 4.18 24.68
N ALA A 61 -7.30 5.07 25.45
CA ALA A 61 -7.93 6.32 25.86
C ALA A 61 -8.37 7.19 24.67
N SER A 62 -7.54 7.29 23.63
CA SER A 62 -7.88 8.01 22.38
C SER A 62 -9.06 7.38 21.63
N VAL A 63 -9.16 6.06 21.64
CA VAL A 63 -10.28 5.32 21.02
C VAL A 63 -11.56 5.54 21.80
N GLU A 64 -11.53 5.41 23.12
CA GLU A 64 -12.66 5.64 24.00
C GLU A 64 -13.16 7.09 23.92
N ALA A 65 -12.26 8.06 23.75
CA ALA A 65 -12.59 9.48 23.59
C ALA A 65 -13.37 9.80 22.30
N THR A 66 -13.46 8.89 21.32
CA THR A 66 -14.31 9.08 20.13
C THR A 66 -15.80 9.06 20.46
N GLY A 67 -16.18 8.55 21.63
CA GLY A 67 -17.58 8.45 22.06
C GLY A 67 -18.43 7.57 21.14
N TYR A 68 -17.84 6.56 20.48
CA TYR A 68 -18.61 5.65 19.65
C TYR A 68 -19.50 4.75 20.52
N PRO A 69 -20.83 4.66 20.25
CA PRO A 69 -21.76 3.89 21.10
C PRO A 69 -21.47 2.39 21.01
N GLY A 70 -21.51 1.69 22.16
CA GLY A 70 -21.29 0.24 22.20
C GLY A 70 -19.87 -0.19 21.82
N LEU A 71 -18.87 0.68 22.03
CA LEU A 71 -17.48 0.40 21.74
C LEU A 71 -16.86 -0.51 22.81
N GLU A 72 -16.30 -1.61 22.36
CA GLU A 72 -15.38 -2.45 23.12
C GLU A 72 -13.94 -2.13 22.70
N THR A 73 -12.97 -2.10 23.62
CA THR A 73 -11.56 -1.89 23.30
C THR A 73 -10.69 -3.00 23.86
N VAL A 74 -9.95 -3.66 22.99
CA VAL A 74 -9.01 -4.75 23.31
C VAL A 74 -7.60 -4.33 22.92
N VAL A 75 -6.63 -4.52 23.81
CA VAL A 75 -5.21 -4.33 23.53
C VAL A 75 -4.56 -5.70 23.54
N SER A 76 -4.06 -6.16 22.39
CA SER A 76 -3.43 -7.48 22.27
C SER A 76 -2.52 -7.53 21.05
N ARG A 77 -1.39 -8.21 21.19
CA ARG A 77 -0.50 -8.53 20.06
C ARG A 77 -0.93 -9.78 19.30
N ASP A 78 -1.72 -10.63 19.92
CA ASP A 78 -2.34 -11.81 19.27
C ASP A 78 -3.65 -11.39 18.62
N ILE A 79 -3.60 -11.20 17.32
CA ILE A 79 -4.75 -10.78 16.51
C ILE A 79 -5.85 -11.83 16.49
N ASN A 80 -5.49 -13.14 16.43
CA ASN A 80 -6.47 -14.21 16.38
C ASN A 80 -7.21 -14.33 17.72
N ALA A 81 -6.48 -14.31 18.84
CA ALA A 81 -7.08 -14.34 20.17
C ALA A 81 -7.97 -13.11 20.42
N ALA A 82 -7.49 -11.91 20.03
CA ALA A 82 -8.26 -10.69 20.14
C ALA A 82 -9.57 -10.75 19.31
N ALA A 83 -9.49 -11.19 18.07
CA ALA A 83 -10.66 -11.34 17.21
C ALA A 83 -11.65 -12.37 17.74
N ALA A 84 -11.16 -13.50 18.28
CA ALA A 84 -11.99 -14.56 18.84
C ALA A 84 -12.74 -14.13 20.12
N SER A 85 -12.10 -13.34 20.98
CA SER A 85 -12.69 -12.82 22.22
C SER A 85 -13.59 -11.60 22.03
N SER A 86 -13.57 -10.97 20.86
CA SER A 86 -14.32 -9.75 20.56
C SER A 86 -15.81 -10.01 20.39
N SER A 87 -16.66 -9.13 20.89
CA SER A 87 -18.12 -9.22 20.78
C SER A 87 -18.69 -8.38 19.60
N GLY A 88 -17.96 -7.40 19.12
CA GLY A 88 -18.41 -6.46 18.08
C GLY A 88 -18.71 -7.14 16.74
N GLU A 89 -19.70 -6.63 16.02
CA GLU A 89 -20.01 -7.03 14.64
C GLU A 89 -18.89 -6.61 13.68
N ILE A 90 -18.26 -5.46 13.96
CA ILE A 90 -17.14 -4.92 13.21
C ILE A 90 -15.89 -4.89 14.10
N LEU A 91 -14.81 -5.48 13.63
CA LEU A 91 -13.49 -5.46 14.25
C LEU A 91 -12.67 -4.33 13.63
N VAL A 92 -12.29 -3.34 14.41
CA VAL A 92 -11.46 -2.21 13.96
C VAL A 92 -10.04 -2.39 14.49
N PHE A 93 -9.08 -2.50 13.60
CA PHE A 93 -7.68 -2.71 13.93
C PHE A 93 -6.91 -1.38 13.86
N LEU A 94 -6.07 -1.15 14.86
CA LEU A 94 -5.35 0.10 15.07
C LEU A 94 -3.89 -0.16 15.46
N ASP A 95 -3.01 0.75 15.08
CA ASP A 95 -1.66 0.81 15.63
C ASP A 95 -1.57 1.71 16.89
N HIS A 96 -0.44 1.60 17.59
CA HIS A 96 -0.16 2.42 18.77
C HIS A 96 0.36 3.83 18.43
N GLU A 97 0.91 4.00 17.24
CA GLU A 97 1.78 5.14 16.90
C GLU A 97 1.02 6.32 16.28
N THR A 98 -0.18 6.09 15.75
CA THR A 98 -0.99 7.14 15.13
C THR A 98 -2.01 7.74 16.08
N GLU A 99 -2.42 8.98 15.84
CA GLU A 99 -3.61 9.57 16.47
C GLU A 99 -4.85 9.23 15.64
N LEU A 100 -5.93 8.87 16.31
CA LEU A 100 -7.21 8.62 15.67
C LEU A 100 -7.98 9.94 15.51
N ASP A 101 -8.55 10.18 14.33
CA ASP A 101 -9.51 11.26 14.14
C ASP A 101 -10.79 10.97 14.95
N PRO A 102 -11.39 11.95 15.64
CA PRO A 102 -12.59 11.73 16.44
C PRO A 102 -13.75 11.06 15.68
N ASP A 103 -13.89 11.35 14.39
CA ASP A 103 -14.96 10.80 13.55
C ASP A 103 -14.54 9.54 12.79
N ALA A 104 -13.30 9.06 12.96
CA ALA A 104 -12.76 7.95 12.18
C ALA A 104 -13.59 6.66 12.31
N LEU A 105 -14.03 6.31 13.54
CA LEU A 105 -14.86 5.13 13.78
C LEU A 105 -16.23 5.25 13.11
N ARG A 106 -16.87 6.40 13.22
CA ARG A 106 -18.16 6.66 12.56
C ARG A 106 -18.03 6.58 11.04
N ASN A 107 -16.97 7.17 10.50
CA ASN A 107 -16.75 7.20 9.05
C ASN A 107 -16.44 5.82 8.49
N ILE A 108 -15.62 5.01 9.18
CA ILE A 108 -15.24 3.69 8.66
C ILE A 108 -16.41 2.70 8.65
N VAL A 109 -17.33 2.80 9.63
CA VAL A 109 -18.45 1.86 9.73
C VAL A 109 -19.57 2.13 8.72
N LYS A 110 -19.72 3.36 8.22
CA LYS A 110 -20.77 3.74 7.26
C LYS A 110 -20.77 2.86 5.99
N LEU A 111 -19.59 2.42 5.54
CA LEU A 111 -19.45 1.59 4.34
C LEU A 111 -19.90 0.15 4.56
N PHE A 112 -20.03 -0.30 5.81
CA PHE A 112 -20.59 -1.62 6.11
C PHE A 112 -22.13 -1.69 6.00
N ALA A 113 -22.81 -0.61 5.70
CA ALA A 113 -24.20 -0.65 5.25
C ALA A 113 -24.36 -1.50 3.98
N ASP A 114 -23.32 -1.54 3.14
CA ASP A 114 -23.28 -2.44 1.98
C ASP A 114 -22.75 -3.83 2.40
N LYS A 115 -23.59 -4.85 2.28
CA LYS A 115 -23.26 -6.23 2.67
C LYS A 115 -22.11 -6.85 1.86
N ARG A 116 -21.78 -6.29 0.69
CA ARG A 116 -20.64 -6.75 -0.14
C ARG A 116 -19.29 -6.37 0.47
N VAL A 117 -19.28 -5.30 1.30
CA VAL A 117 -18.07 -4.79 1.94
C VAL A 117 -17.69 -5.67 3.12
N ALA A 118 -16.60 -6.38 3.01
CA ALA A 118 -16.06 -7.24 4.06
C ALA A 118 -14.94 -6.53 4.84
N MET A 119 -14.22 -5.60 4.20
CA MET A 119 -13.14 -4.84 4.82
C MET A 119 -13.12 -3.40 4.34
N VAL A 120 -12.88 -2.46 5.26
CA VAL A 120 -12.68 -1.04 4.97
C VAL A 120 -11.29 -0.63 5.45
N VAL A 121 -10.55 0.08 4.60
CA VAL A 121 -9.21 0.61 4.91
C VAL A 121 -9.31 2.11 5.08
N GLY A 122 -8.83 2.64 6.20
CA GLY A 122 -8.77 4.07 6.49
C GLY A 122 -7.59 4.78 5.85
N GLU A 123 -7.56 6.09 5.97
CA GLU A 123 -6.48 6.98 5.51
C GLU A 123 -5.50 7.27 6.64
N GLN A 124 -4.23 7.00 6.38
CA GLN A 124 -3.15 7.51 7.22
C GLN A 124 -2.60 8.80 6.59
N THR A 125 -2.51 9.88 7.34
CA THR A 125 -2.06 11.17 6.83
C THR A 125 -1.20 11.90 7.86
N SER A 126 -0.60 13.03 7.47
CA SER A 126 0.10 13.93 8.39
C SER A 126 -0.74 15.19 8.61
N ARG A 127 -0.74 15.73 9.83
CA ARG A 127 -1.39 17.02 10.15
C ARG A 127 -0.74 18.19 9.38
N GLU A 128 0.55 18.10 9.08
CA GLU A 128 1.31 19.09 8.33
C GLU A 128 1.06 19.04 6.81
N GLY A 129 0.25 18.10 6.36
CA GLY A 129 -0.05 17.85 4.96
C GLY A 129 0.78 16.73 4.36
N SER A 130 0.19 16.06 3.39
CA SER A 130 0.81 14.91 2.71
C SER A 130 1.64 15.37 1.52
N GLY A 131 2.82 14.77 1.33
CA GLY A 131 3.65 14.99 0.14
C GLY A 131 2.94 14.57 -1.16
N ALA A 132 3.44 15.05 -2.31
CA ALA A 132 2.84 14.79 -3.62
C ALA A 132 2.66 13.30 -3.93
N PHE A 133 3.63 12.47 -3.54
CA PHE A 133 3.55 11.02 -3.73
C PHE A 133 2.40 10.40 -2.93
N TRP A 134 2.21 10.82 -1.69
CA TRP A 134 1.11 10.34 -0.86
C TRP A 134 -0.26 10.72 -1.42
N LYS A 135 -0.41 11.98 -1.88
CA LYS A 135 -1.64 12.43 -2.55
C LYS A 135 -1.96 11.61 -3.79
N TYR A 136 -0.93 11.23 -4.55
CA TYR A 136 -1.06 10.34 -5.70
C TYR A 136 -1.53 8.94 -5.27
N GLU A 137 -0.88 8.32 -4.27
CA GLU A 137 -1.28 6.99 -3.75
C GLU A 137 -2.72 6.98 -3.23
N THR A 138 -3.12 8.01 -2.47
CA THR A 138 -4.49 8.18 -1.99
C THR A 138 -5.49 8.25 -3.14
N LYS A 139 -5.17 9.00 -4.21
CA LYS A 139 -6.01 9.06 -5.41
C LYS A 139 -6.15 7.70 -6.08
N VAL A 140 -5.06 6.96 -6.21
CA VAL A 140 -5.08 5.60 -6.79
C VAL A 140 -5.94 4.67 -5.94
N ARG A 141 -5.78 4.65 -4.60
CA ARG A 141 -6.61 3.83 -3.70
C ARG A 141 -8.11 4.14 -3.80
N ARG A 142 -8.48 5.43 -3.92
CA ARG A 142 -9.89 5.85 -4.17
C ARG A 142 -10.43 5.25 -5.47
N MET A 143 -9.63 5.22 -6.52
CA MET A 143 -10.04 4.62 -7.79
C MET A 143 -10.12 3.09 -7.69
N GLU A 144 -9.16 2.43 -7.04
CA GLU A 144 -9.17 0.99 -6.78
C GLU A 144 -10.40 0.54 -5.99
N SER A 145 -10.83 1.33 -5.02
CA SER A 145 -12.03 1.07 -4.22
C SER A 145 -13.26 0.82 -5.08
N LYS A 146 -13.37 1.50 -6.22
CA LYS A 146 -14.47 1.28 -7.20
C LYS A 146 -14.46 -0.11 -7.82
N PHE A 147 -13.33 -0.82 -7.76
CA PHE A 147 -13.23 -2.20 -8.22
C PHE A 147 -13.41 -3.22 -7.08
N GLY A 148 -13.70 -2.75 -5.86
CA GLY A 148 -13.86 -3.58 -4.67
C GLY A 148 -12.58 -4.27 -4.24
N SER A 149 -11.44 -3.68 -4.55
CA SER A 149 -10.14 -4.29 -4.28
C SER A 149 -9.10 -3.20 -4.11
N VAL A 150 -8.97 -2.67 -2.90
CA VAL A 150 -7.82 -1.81 -2.57
C VAL A 150 -6.58 -2.68 -2.47
N SER A 151 -5.48 -2.19 -3.02
CA SER A 151 -4.20 -2.92 -3.14
C SER A 151 -3.47 -3.19 -1.81
N GLY A 152 -4.18 -3.25 -0.71
CA GLY A 152 -3.68 -3.60 0.62
C GLY A 152 -3.98 -2.54 1.68
N ALA A 153 -4.18 -3.01 2.90
CA ALA A 153 -4.33 -2.18 4.09
C ALA A 153 -2.95 -1.77 4.65
N ASN A 154 -2.94 -0.67 5.40
CA ASN A 154 -1.86 -0.32 6.31
C ASN A 154 -2.28 -0.64 7.75
N ALA A 155 -1.31 -0.70 8.66
CA ALA A 155 -1.56 -1.04 10.05
C ALA A 155 -2.28 0.06 10.85
N SER A 156 -2.34 1.30 10.32
CA SER A 156 -2.80 2.46 11.08
C SER A 156 -4.28 2.42 11.41
N LEU A 157 -5.13 2.01 10.44
CA LEU A 157 -6.57 1.87 10.60
C LEU A 157 -7.16 1.01 9.50
N PHE A 158 -7.81 -0.07 9.87
CA PHE A 158 -8.72 -0.82 9.00
C PHE A 158 -9.79 -1.53 9.82
N ALA A 159 -10.90 -1.84 9.19
CA ALA A 159 -12.02 -2.54 9.82
C ALA A 159 -12.45 -3.76 8.99
N ILE A 160 -12.88 -4.82 9.65
CA ILE A 160 -13.32 -6.09 9.03
C ILE A 160 -14.62 -6.53 9.67
N ARG A 161 -15.58 -7.04 8.88
CA ARG A 161 -16.72 -7.77 9.45
C ARG A 161 -16.20 -8.99 10.20
N ARG A 162 -16.71 -9.21 11.39
CA ARG A 162 -16.27 -10.34 12.24
C ARG A 162 -16.45 -11.69 11.53
N ASP A 163 -17.56 -11.89 10.83
CA ASP A 163 -17.83 -13.10 10.06
C ASP A 163 -16.94 -13.31 8.85
N ALA A 164 -16.30 -12.23 8.35
CA ALA A 164 -15.34 -12.26 7.25
C ALA A 164 -13.87 -12.29 7.72
N MET A 165 -13.62 -12.30 9.04
CA MET A 165 -12.25 -12.28 9.59
C MET A 165 -11.53 -13.61 9.37
N PRO A 166 -10.46 -13.67 8.56
CA PRO A 166 -9.71 -14.90 8.37
C PRO A 166 -8.69 -15.10 9.50
N THR A 167 -8.38 -16.37 9.79
CA THR A 167 -7.26 -16.70 10.69
C THR A 167 -5.94 -16.26 10.09
N VAL A 168 -5.12 -15.59 10.89
CA VAL A 168 -3.79 -15.11 10.52
C VAL A 168 -2.75 -16.17 10.92
N PRO A 169 -1.95 -16.72 9.99
CA PRO A 169 -0.84 -17.60 10.35
C PRO A 169 0.23 -16.88 11.18
N GLU A 170 0.84 -17.58 12.14
CA GLU A 170 1.80 -16.99 13.10
C GLU A 170 2.99 -16.26 12.47
N LYS A 171 3.44 -16.71 11.30
CA LYS A 171 4.65 -16.19 10.64
C LYS A 171 4.38 -15.09 9.61
N VAL A 172 3.16 -14.53 9.57
CA VAL A 172 2.85 -13.46 8.61
C VAL A 172 3.48 -12.13 9.06
N ARG A 173 4.36 -11.59 8.22
CA ARG A 173 5.06 -10.32 8.50
C ARG A 173 4.18 -9.09 8.27
N ASN A 174 3.41 -9.09 7.18
CA ASN A 174 2.53 -7.98 6.81
C ASN A 174 1.06 -8.38 6.95
N VAL A 175 0.59 -8.42 8.20
CA VAL A 175 -0.76 -8.87 8.54
C VAL A 175 -1.85 -8.05 7.85
N PRO A 176 -1.82 -6.70 7.81
CA PRO A 176 -2.87 -5.93 7.13
C PRO A 176 -2.98 -6.28 5.64
N PHE A 177 -1.84 -6.48 4.98
CA PHE A 177 -1.82 -6.88 3.58
C PHE A 177 -2.35 -8.31 3.40
N TYR A 178 -1.93 -9.25 4.26
CA TYR A 178 -2.42 -10.63 4.26
C TYR A 178 -3.95 -10.68 4.39
N LEU A 179 -4.51 -9.97 5.37
CA LEU A 179 -5.95 -9.91 5.62
C LEU A 179 -6.71 -9.39 4.39
N SER A 180 -6.26 -8.28 3.81
CA SER A 180 -6.90 -7.71 2.62
C SER A 180 -6.86 -8.66 1.42
N ALA A 181 -5.74 -9.35 1.20
CA ALA A 181 -5.58 -10.34 0.13
C ALA A 181 -6.46 -11.57 0.38
N LYS A 182 -6.50 -12.08 1.61
CA LYS A 182 -7.29 -13.27 1.98
C LYS A 182 -8.78 -13.03 1.89
N ILE A 183 -9.26 -11.88 2.38
CA ILE A 183 -10.66 -11.46 2.25
C ILE A 183 -11.04 -11.35 0.78
N LYS A 184 -10.18 -10.77 -0.04
CA LYS A 184 -10.41 -10.68 -1.48
C LYS A 184 -10.44 -12.05 -2.16
N GLN A 185 -9.54 -12.96 -1.77
CA GLN A 185 -9.52 -14.34 -2.23
C GLN A 185 -10.84 -15.07 -1.89
N ASN A 186 -11.41 -14.79 -0.72
CA ASN A 186 -12.68 -15.34 -0.25
C ASN A 186 -13.91 -14.68 -0.90
N GLY A 187 -13.71 -13.68 -1.79
CA GLY A 187 -14.80 -13.02 -2.53
C GLY A 187 -15.36 -11.76 -1.88
N GLY A 188 -14.88 -11.35 -0.71
CA GLY A 188 -15.25 -10.11 -0.04
C GLY A 188 -14.70 -8.87 -0.75
N ASP A 189 -15.43 -7.75 -0.70
CA ASP A 189 -14.91 -6.49 -1.21
C ASP A 189 -14.11 -5.74 -0.15
N VAL A 190 -12.94 -5.24 -0.57
CA VAL A 190 -12.05 -4.40 0.23
C VAL A 190 -12.11 -2.98 -0.32
N VAL A 191 -12.60 -2.04 0.48
CA VAL A 191 -12.84 -0.66 0.05
C VAL A 191 -12.03 0.34 0.87
N TYR A 192 -11.84 1.54 0.34
CA TYR A 192 -11.07 2.59 0.97
C TYR A 192 -11.98 3.74 1.42
N CYS A 193 -11.84 4.14 2.69
CA CYS A 193 -12.55 5.26 3.29
C CYS A 193 -11.57 6.41 3.58
N PRO A 194 -11.51 7.44 2.73
CA PRO A 194 -10.61 8.57 2.91
C PRO A 194 -10.98 9.47 4.10
N ASP A 195 -12.21 9.36 4.60
CA ASP A 195 -12.70 10.19 5.70
C ASP A 195 -12.47 9.54 7.07
N ALA A 196 -12.15 8.25 7.11
CA ALA A 196 -11.68 7.56 8.31
C ALA A 196 -10.17 7.76 8.46
N LYS A 197 -9.76 8.79 9.20
CA LYS A 197 -8.37 9.28 9.24
C LYS A 197 -7.64 8.87 10.51
N THR A 198 -6.34 8.62 10.33
CA THR A 198 -5.34 8.61 11.40
C THR A 198 -4.20 9.54 11.04
N TYR A 199 -3.60 10.14 12.07
CA TYR A 199 -2.52 11.11 11.90
C TYR A 199 -1.22 10.54 12.46
N GLU A 200 -0.14 10.63 11.69
CA GLU A 200 1.19 10.27 12.18
C GLU A 200 1.63 11.22 13.31
N LYS A 201 2.06 10.66 14.45
CA LYS A 201 2.60 11.45 15.57
C LYS A 201 3.98 12.03 15.27
N LYS A 202 4.75 11.39 14.41
CA LYS A 202 6.09 11.82 13.99
C LYS A 202 6.22 11.72 12.47
N SER A 203 6.50 12.85 11.84
CA SER A 203 6.89 12.91 10.44
C SER A 203 8.35 12.48 10.31
N GLY A 204 8.60 11.21 10.05
CA GLY A 204 9.92 10.66 9.78
C GLY A 204 9.95 9.87 8.47
N THR A 205 10.94 10.13 7.61
CA THR A 205 11.15 9.27 6.45
C THR A 205 11.60 7.88 6.92
N PRO A 206 10.88 6.79 6.59
CA PRO A 206 11.29 5.44 6.98
C PRO A 206 12.73 5.14 6.56
N THR A 207 13.49 4.52 7.44
CA THR A 207 14.86 4.09 7.14
C THR A 207 14.88 3.06 6.02
N PHE A 208 16.00 2.94 5.30
CA PHE A 208 16.12 1.92 4.25
C PHE A 208 15.91 0.50 4.80
N ARG A 209 16.40 0.22 6.02
CA ARG A 209 16.18 -1.07 6.71
C ARG A 209 14.70 -1.38 6.93
N LYS A 210 13.90 -0.39 7.35
CA LYS A 210 12.45 -0.55 7.50
C LYS A 210 11.78 -0.85 6.15
N ARG A 211 12.19 -0.18 5.07
CA ARG A 211 11.68 -0.45 3.72
C ARG A 211 12.00 -1.88 3.24
N VAL A 212 13.19 -2.39 3.55
CA VAL A 212 13.59 -3.78 3.26
C VAL A 212 12.72 -4.76 4.03
N SER A 213 12.45 -4.49 5.31
CA SER A 213 11.55 -5.32 6.13
C SER A 213 10.12 -5.32 5.59
N ASP A 214 9.61 -4.15 5.19
CA ASP A 214 8.28 -4.04 4.58
C ASP A 214 8.22 -4.82 3.25
N ALA A 215 9.26 -4.70 2.42
CA ALA A 215 9.38 -5.44 1.15
C ALA A 215 9.42 -6.95 1.36
N ALA A 216 10.12 -7.44 2.39
CA ALA A 216 10.12 -8.87 2.73
C ALA A 216 8.72 -9.39 3.06
N GLY A 217 7.90 -8.57 3.76
CA GLY A 217 6.49 -8.90 4.02
C GLY A 217 5.65 -9.00 2.74
N TYR A 218 5.90 -8.15 1.74
CA TYR A 218 5.23 -8.22 0.44
C TYR A 218 5.66 -9.45 -0.36
N TRP A 219 6.94 -9.81 -0.36
CA TRP A 219 7.43 -11.03 -1.02
C TRP A 219 6.82 -12.29 -0.39
N GLN A 220 6.73 -12.33 0.94
CA GLN A 220 6.05 -13.43 1.63
C GLN A 220 4.59 -13.54 1.18
N ALA A 221 3.87 -12.42 1.12
CA ALA A 221 2.48 -12.41 0.68
C ALA A 221 2.33 -12.82 -0.79
N PHE A 222 3.29 -12.48 -1.65
CA PHE A 222 3.32 -12.94 -3.04
C PHE A 222 3.36 -14.46 -3.14
N GLY A 223 4.20 -15.12 -2.33
CA GLY A 223 4.26 -16.57 -2.24
C GLY A 223 2.99 -17.23 -1.69
N LEU A 224 2.27 -16.54 -0.79
CA LEU A 224 1.04 -17.05 -0.18
C LEU A 224 -0.19 -16.95 -1.11
N PHE A 225 -0.17 -16.03 -2.08
CA PHE A 225 -1.32 -15.75 -2.94
C PHE A 225 -1.01 -15.82 -4.44
N PRO A 226 -0.39 -16.91 -4.97
CA PRO A 226 -0.06 -17.00 -6.39
C PRO A 226 -1.31 -16.96 -7.29
N GLY A 227 -2.44 -17.46 -6.81
CA GLY A 227 -3.72 -17.43 -7.54
C GLY A 227 -4.29 -16.03 -7.75
N MET A 228 -3.82 -15.01 -7.02
CA MET A 228 -4.21 -13.62 -7.26
C MET A 228 -3.56 -12.99 -8.50
N LEU A 229 -2.55 -13.65 -9.09
CA LEU A 229 -1.92 -13.20 -10.34
C LEU A 229 -2.82 -13.42 -11.55
N PHE A 230 -3.75 -14.39 -11.51
CA PHE A 230 -4.48 -14.88 -12.67
C PHE A 230 -6.00 -14.73 -12.54
N PHE A 231 -6.62 -14.11 -13.56
CA PHE A 231 -8.04 -14.19 -13.96
C PHE A 231 -9.14 -13.91 -12.90
N ARG A 232 -8.85 -13.19 -11.82
CA ARG A 232 -9.87 -12.73 -10.87
C ARG A 232 -10.03 -11.22 -10.92
N ARG A 233 -11.21 -10.71 -10.57
CA ARG A 233 -11.50 -9.26 -10.56
C ARG A 233 -10.51 -8.43 -9.72
N GLY A 234 -9.89 -9.02 -8.70
CA GLY A 234 -8.84 -8.40 -7.90
C GLY A 234 -7.45 -8.44 -8.53
N SER A 235 -7.20 -9.33 -9.51
CA SER A 235 -5.88 -9.51 -10.12
C SER A 235 -5.39 -8.27 -10.84
N PHE A 236 -6.28 -7.53 -11.52
CA PHE A 236 -5.92 -6.28 -12.20
C PHE A 236 -5.36 -5.25 -11.22
N VAL A 237 -6.00 -5.07 -10.05
CA VAL A 237 -5.53 -4.15 -9.01
C VAL A 237 -4.26 -4.67 -8.34
N TYR A 238 -4.24 -5.96 -8.00
CA TYR A 238 -3.10 -6.58 -7.35
C TYR A 238 -1.84 -6.54 -8.23
N VAL A 239 -1.94 -6.96 -9.49
CA VAL A 239 -0.82 -6.96 -10.42
C VAL A 239 -0.43 -5.54 -10.81
N GLY A 240 -1.39 -4.72 -11.25
CA GLY A 240 -1.13 -3.39 -11.78
C GLY A 240 -0.56 -2.41 -10.75
N HIS A 241 -0.97 -2.51 -9.49
CA HIS A 241 -0.50 -1.59 -8.47
C HIS A 241 0.59 -2.16 -7.57
N ARG A 242 0.52 -3.45 -7.21
CA ARG A 242 1.47 -4.02 -6.23
C ARG A 242 2.58 -4.79 -6.90
N VAL A 243 2.24 -5.85 -7.64
CA VAL A 243 3.26 -6.76 -8.18
C VAL A 243 4.24 -6.01 -9.10
N LEU A 244 3.75 -5.23 -10.06
CA LEU A 244 4.64 -4.49 -10.96
C LEU A 244 5.53 -3.48 -10.23
N LYS A 245 5.04 -2.83 -9.15
CA LYS A 245 5.88 -1.94 -8.33
C LYS A 245 7.04 -2.66 -7.66
N TRP A 246 6.87 -3.94 -7.30
CA TRP A 246 7.94 -4.71 -6.65
C TRP A 246 9.09 -5.04 -7.61
N PHE A 247 8.82 -5.06 -8.92
CA PHE A 247 9.82 -5.34 -9.94
C PHE A 247 10.44 -4.10 -10.59
N VAL A 248 9.99 -2.89 -10.26
CA VAL A 248 10.50 -1.64 -10.88
C VAL A 248 12.02 -1.50 -10.75
N TRP A 249 12.64 -1.96 -9.65
CA TRP A 249 14.10 -1.97 -9.54
C TRP A 249 14.76 -2.83 -10.61
N LEU A 250 14.14 -3.97 -10.96
CA LEU A 250 14.62 -4.85 -12.02
C LEU A 250 14.45 -4.19 -13.39
N ASP A 251 13.29 -3.58 -13.64
CA ASP A 251 13.01 -2.87 -14.90
C ASP A 251 14.00 -1.73 -15.12
N LEU A 252 14.27 -0.90 -14.09
CA LEU A 252 15.23 0.19 -14.19
C LEU A 252 16.65 -0.30 -14.42
N THR A 253 17.05 -1.39 -13.77
CA THR A 253 18.36 -2.02 -13.96
C THR A 253 18.47 -2.62 -15.35
N ALA A 254 17.45 -3.34 -15.80
CA ALA A 254 17.38 -3.95 -17.12
C ALA A 254 17.42 -2.88 -18.22
N ALA A 255 16.66 -1.79 -18.08
CA ALA A 255 16.71 -0.66 -19.01
C ALA A 255 18.12 -0.08 -19.12
N PHE A 256 18.84 0.09 -18.02
CA PHE A 256 20.22 0.56 -18.05
C PHE A 256 21.17 -0.42 -18.78
N LEU A 257 21.08 -1.70 -18.45
CA LEU A 257 21.95 -2.72 -19.04
C LEU A 257 21.67 -2.94 -20.55
N PHE A 258 20.40 -2.99 -20.94
CA PHE A 258 20.05 -3.14 -22.36
C PHE A 258 20.44 -1.90 -23.17
N ASN A 259 20.27 -0.69 -22.61
CA ASN A 259 20.73 0.52 -23.27
C ASN A 259 22.26 0.57 -23.40
N ALA A 260 23.00 0.14 -22.37
CA ALA A 260 24.47 0.04 -22.45
C ALA A 260 24.92 -0.95 -23.53
N ALA A 261 24.25 -2.11 -23.65
CA ALA A 261 24.52 -3.06 -24.74
C ALA A 261 24.16 -2.50 -26.13
N LEU A 262 23.13 -1.67 -26.22
CA LEU A 262 22.72 -1.03 -27.48
C LEU A 262 23.70 0.04 -27.97
N CYS A 263 24.56 0.59 -27.10
CA CYS A 263 25.59 1.58 -27.50
C CYS A 263 26.55 1.07 -28.58
N PHE A 264 26.71 -0.26 -28.72
CA PHE A 264 27.51 -0.88 -29.80
C PHE A 264 26.84 -0.78 -31.18
N PHE A 265 25.54 -0.43 -31.25
CA PHE A 265 24.77 -0.41 -32.49
C PHE A 265 24.52 0.97 -33.07
N GLY A 266 24.77 2.05 -32.27
CA GLY A 266 24.61 3.40 -32.82
C GLY A 266 24.68 4.52 -31.76
N TRP A 267 24.99 5.71 -32.23
CA TRP A 267 25.21 6.89 -31.40
C TRP A 267 23.95 7.33 -30.59
N ILE A 268 22.76 7.06 -31.13
CA ILE A 268 21.50 7.41 -30.45
C ILE A 268 21.39 6.73 -29.08
N TRP A 269 21.85 5.48 -28.98
CA TRP A 269 21.83 4.73 -27.73
C TRP A 269 22.83 5.28 -26.71
N ILE A 270 23.98 5.82 -27.19
CA ILE A 270 24.95 6.51 -26.32
C ILE A 270 24.33 7.77 -25.73
N VAL A 271 23.60 8.56 -26.54
CA VAL A 271 22.87 9.74 -26.05
C VAL A 271 21.82 9.36 -25.03
N LEU A 272 21.02 8.33 -25.28
CA LEU A 272 20.00 7.85 -24.33
C LEU A 272 20.63 7.34 -23.04
N LEU A 273 21.77 6.66 -23.08
CA LEU A 273 22.49 6.20 -21.91
C LEU A 273 23.04 7.39 -21.08
N ALA A 274 23.59 8.39 -21.77
CA ALA A 274 24.07 9.61 -21.14
C ALA A 274 22.93 10.36 -20.44
N LEU A 275 21.78 10.52 -21.08
CA LEU A 275 20.58 11.13 -20.49
C LEU A 275 20.10 10.35 -19.25
N GLN A 276 20.08 9.02 -19.32
CA GLN A 276 19.71 8.15 -18.23
C GLN A 276 20.68 8.29 -17.04
N ALA A 277 21.99 8.31 -17.30
CA ALA A 277 23.01 8.53 -16.28
C ALA A 277 22.90 9.93 -15.64
N VAL A 278 22.74 10.97 -16.45
CA VAL A 278 22.51 12.34 -15.95
C VAL A 278 21.26 12.41 -15.08
N PHE A 279 20.18 11.76 -15.48
CA PHE A 279 18.96 11.70 -14.66
C PHE A 279 19.24 11.06 -13.29
N TYR A 280 19.86 9.89 -13.23
CA TYR A 280 20.17 9.23 -11.96
C TYR A 280 21.11 10.06 -11.06
N LEU A 281 22.17 10.64 -11.64
CA LEU A 281 23.08 11.52 -10.91
C LEU A 281 22.35 12.77 -10.37
N SER A 282 21.47 13.35 -11.18
CA SER A 282 20.65 14.51 -10.79
C SER A 282 19.74 14.19 -9.60
N VAL A 283 19.16 12.98 -9.54
CA VAL A 283 18.32 12.57 -8.40
C VAL A 283 19.14 12.58 -7.09
N PHE A 284 20.38 12.13 -7.11
CA PHE A 284 21.23 12.13 -5.92
C PHE A 284 21.73 13.55 -5.59
N ALA A 285 22.15 14.33 -6.57
CA ALA A 285 22.69 15.67 -6.38
C ALA A 285 21.61 16.66 -5.89
N PHE A 286 20.54 16.81 -6.65
CA PHE A 286 19.54 17.86 -6.42
C PHE A 286 18.52 17.52 -5.33
N SER A 287 18.37 16.25 -4.95
CA SER A 287 17.48 15.87 -3.84
C SER A 287 17.89 16.47 -2.49
N ARG A 288 19.12 16.97 -2.36
CA ARG A 288 19.65 17.63 -1.16
C ARG A 288 19.32 19.14 -1.11
N LEU A 289 18.91 19.73 -2.25
CA LEU A 289 18.59 21.14 -2.34
C LEU A 289 17.28 21.45 -1.62
N LYS A 290 17.21 22.64 -1.00
CA LYS A 290 15.96 23.23 -0.48
C LYS A 290 15.18 23.87 -1.64
N GLY A 291 13.84 23.90 -1.53
CA GLY A 291 12.97 24.54 -2.53
C GLY A 291 12.29 23.56 -3.50
N GLY A 292 11.56 24.10 -4.49
CA GLY A 292 10.68 23.35 -5.39
C GLY A 292 11.40 22.29 -6.24
N VAL A 293 12.53 22.67 -6.86
CA VAL A 293 13.34 21.74 -7.68
C VAL A 293 13.84 20.57 -6.83
N GLY A 294 14.43 20.86 -5.65
CA GLY A 294 14.85 19.80 -4.72
C GLY A 294 13.68 18.93 -4.25
N GLY A 295 12.46 19.48 -4.19
CA GLY A 295 11.23 18.73 -3.88
C GLY A 295 10.96 17.63 -4.89
N ILE A 296 11.03 17.92 -6.18
CA ILE A 296 10.82 16.96 -7.25
C ILE A 296 11.85 15.82 -7.16
N PHE A 297 13.14 16.16 -7.04
CA PHE A 297 14.20 15.16 -6.95
C PHE A 297 14.13 14.33 -5.66
N ARG A 298 13.62 14.87 -4.54
CA ARG A 298 13.32 14.08 -3.33
C ARG A 298 12.26 13.01 -3.58
N VAL A 299 11.23 13.30 -4.38
CA VAL A 299 10.22 12.31 -4.77
C VAL A 299 10.87 11.18 -5.57
N PHE A 300 11.70 11.48 -6.56
CA PHE A 300 12.42 10.46 -7.32
C PHE A 300 13.39 9.64 -6.46
N ARG A 301 14.14 10.30 -5.55
CA ARG A 301 15.01 9.59 -4.60
C ARG A 301 14.22 8.65 -3.68
N TYR A 302 13.07 9.10 -3.18
CA TYR A 302 12.18 8.26 -2.40
C TYR A 302 11.71 7.05 -3.21
N PHE A 303 11.29 7.28 -4.45
CA PHE A 303 10.87 6.24 -5.39
C PHE A 303 11.97 5.20 -5.63
N LEU A 304 13.19 5.62 -5.95
CA LEU A 304 14.31 4.70 -6.12
C LEU A 304 14.60 3.93 -4.84
N ALA A 305 14.63 4.59 -3.69
CA ALA A 305 14.91 3.92 -2.40
C ALA A 305 13.85 2.86 -2.06
N VAL A 306 12.57 3.12 -2.34
CA VAL A 306 11.50 2.13 -2.16
C VAL A 306 11.66 0.97 -3.14
N SER A 307 11.88 1.27 -4.43
CA SER A 307 12.01 0.24 -5.46
C SER A 307 13.19 -0.69 -5.19
N PHE A 308 14.37 -0.14 -4.94
CA PHE A 308 15.57 -0.96 -4.67
C PHE A 308 15.55 -1.69 -3.32
N ALA A 309 14.70 -1.32 -2.37
CA ALA A 309 14.52 -2.08 -1.13
C ALA A 309 13.90 -3.47 -1.36
N PHE A 310 13.20 -3.68 -2.48
CA PHE A 310 12.62 -4.97 -2.83
C PHE A 310 13.68 -6.03 -3.17
N LEU A 311 14.83 -5.65 -3.71
CA LEU A 311 15.92 -6.60 -3.98
C LEU A 311 16.42 -7.29 -2.69
N PRO A 312 16.96 -6.59 -1.67
CA PRO A 312 17.38 -7.24 -0.44
C PRO A 312 16.19 -7.86 0.33
N GLY A 313 14.98 -7.31 0.19
CA GLY A 313 13.76 -7.87 0.79
C GLY A 313 13.46 -9.31 0.40
N MET A 314 13.84 -9.73 -0.82
CA MET A 314 13.70 -11.12 -1.27
C MET A 314 14.48 -12.11 -0.41
N PHE A 315 15.64 -11.71 0.09
CA PHE A 315 16.56 -12.58 0.83
C PHE A 315 16.28 -12.59 2.35
N VAL A 316 15.54 -11.61 2.86
CA VAL A 316 15.18 -11.51 4.28
C VAL A 316 13.97 -12.37 4.64
N GLN A 317 13.26 -12.95 3.66
CA GLN A 317 12.07 -13.79 3.89
C GLN A 317 12.34 -15.02 4.74
N ASN A 318 13.54 -15.57 4.68
CA ASN A 318 13.91 -16.87 5.26
C ASN A 318 14.55 -16.76 6.65
N GLN A 319 14.61 -15.59 7.25
CA GLN A 319 15.06 -15.33 8.61
C GLN A 319 13.85 -14.93 9.49
#